data_a91f0e9847cc27f1b323f32a2559273c
#
_entry.id   a91f0e9847cc27f1b323f32a2559273c
#
_cell.length_a   1.000
_cell.length_b   1.000
_cell.length_c   1.000
_cell.angle_alpha   90.00
_cell.angle_beta   90.00
_cell.angle_gamma   90.00
#
_symmetry.space_group_name_H-M   'P 1'
#
loop_
_entity.id
_entity.type
_entity.pdbx_description
1 polymer ?
#
loop_
_entity_poly.entity_id
_entity_poly.type
_entity_poly.pdbx_seq_one_letter_code
_entity_poly.pdbx_strand_id
1 'polypeptide(L)'
;MATFGTTNKYINYSVNSQELSYDINSNTSVVRVWIDVWRTNTGYTTYGNGTVYARINGTVYSAGIGTGQKITSSAIRLGTWDVTVGHNSDGLKSIGVSGWISHDRFSSSEQGYTHTLTTIPRQANITDSPTTFKDTDNPWFKYSNPGNFNMECWLEPNPNGEHYAKRTLSGTSGTFTWELTNDERKQLREACKGKTCTI
;
A
#
# COMPACT_ATOMS: atom_id res chain seq x y z
N MET A 1 -8.90 4.10 -15.46
CA MET A 1 -10.24 4.06 -16.13
C MET A 1 -10.14 3.28 -17.43
N ALA A 2 -11.05 2.32 -17.66
CA ALA A 2 -11.15 1.58 -18.90
C ALA A 2 -12.63 1.50 -19.32
N THR A 3 -12.88 1.59 -20.65
CA THR A 3 -14.23 1.61 -21.24
C THR A 3 -14.46 0.36 -22.06
N PHE A 4 -15.66 -0.21 -21.94
CA PHE A 4 -16.03 -1.47 -22.56
C PHE A 4 -17.46 -1.40 -23.15
N GLY A 5 -17.71 -2.23 -24.16
CA GLY A 5 -19.03 -2.41 -24.76
C GLY A 5 -19.88 -3.42 -23.99
N THR A 6 -21.18 -3.47 -24.34
CA THR A 6 -22.14 -4.47 -23.87
C THR A 6 -22.74 -5.25 -25.05
N THR A 7 -23.63 -6.21 -24.77
CA THR A 7 -24.41 -6.91 -25.81
C THR A 7 -25.31 -5.96 -26.59
N ASN A 8 -25.62 -4.78 -26.06
CA ASN A 8 -26.28 -3.70 -26.79
C ASN A 8 -25.23 -2.73 -27.30
N LYS A 9 -24.99 -2.69 -28.60
CA LYS A 9 -23.97 -1.85 -29.27
C LYS A 9 -24.05 -0.36 -28.96
N TYR A 10 -25.16 0.12 -28.41
CA TYR A 10 -25.37 1.51 -28.04
C TYR A 10 -25.15 1.78 -26.54
N ILE A 11 -24.74 0.78 -25.77
CA ILE A 11 -24.48 0.94 -24.33
C ILE A 11 -23.04 0.56 -24.04
N ASN A 12 -22.31 1.49 -23.47
CA ASN A 12 -20.97 1.32 -22.97
C ASN A 12 -20.94 1.50 -21.45
N TYR A 13 -19.94 0.92 -20.83
CA TYR A 13 -19.66 1.14 -19.42
C TYR A 13 -18.18 1.35 -19.18
N SER A 14 -17.83 1.93 -18.05
CA SER A 14 -16.44 2.05 -17.61
C SER A 14 -16.26 1.45 -16.22
N VAL A 15 -15.11 0.85 -16.02
CA VAL A 15 -14.61 0.45 -14.72
C VAL A 15 -13.55 1.47 -14.31
N ASN A 16 -13.72 2.04 -13.14
CA ASN A 16 -12.89 3.12 -12.63
C ASN A 16 -12.37 2.75 -11.25
N SER A 17 -11.17 3.18 -10.92
CA SER A 17 -10.62 3.07 -9.58
C SER A 17 -9.75 4.27 -9.21
N GLN A 18 -9.70 4.55 -7.93
CA GLN A 18 -8.88 5.59 -7.32
C GLN A 18 -8.43 5.13 -5.94
N GLU A 19 -7.15 5.26 -5.65
CA GLU A 19 -6.64 5.17 -4.30
C GLU A 19 -7.01 6.45 -3.56
N LEU A 20 -7.74 6.33 -2.44
CA LEU A 20 -8.21 7.47 -1.64
C LEU A 20 -7.20 7.87 -0.57
N SER A 21 -6.58 6.88 0.04
CA SER A 21 -5.61 7.07 1.12
C SER A 21 -4.78 5.82 1.31
N TYR A 22 -3.65 5.95 1.99
CA TYR A 22 -2.89 4.83 2.52
C TYR A 22 -2.49 5.08 3.98
N ASP A 23 -2.25 4.00 4.71
CA ASP A 23 -1.78 4.03 6.10
C ASP A 23 -0.46 3.24 6.21
N ILE A 24 0.59 3.93 6.63
CA ILE A 24 1.94 3.38 6.79
C ILE A 24 1.96 2.32 7.92
N ASN A 25 1.23 2.55 9.01
CA ASN A 25 1.26 1.68 10.18
C ASN A 25 0.60 0.32 9.90
N SER A 26 -0.58 0.34 9.29
CA SER A 26 -1.31 -0.88 8.94
C SER A 26 -0.86 -1.51 7.62
N ASN A 27 -0.03 -0.82 6.83
CA ASN A 27 0.38 -1.24 5.49
C ASN A 27 -0.80 -1.50 4.56
N THR A 28 -1.77 -0.59 4.56
CA THR A 28 -3.01 -0.73 3.78
C THR A 28 -3.32 0.54 3.00
N SER A 29 -4.06 0.38 1.89
CA SER A 29 -4.68 1.48 1.15
C SER A 29 -6.19 1.33 1.11
N VAL A 30 -6.90 2.43 1.08
CA VAL A 30 -8.33 2.48 0.78
C VAL A 30 -8.50 2.81 -0.70
N VAL A 31 -9.13 1.90 -1.44
CA VAL A 31 -9.36 2.03 -2.88
C VAL A 31 -10.84 2.12 -3.15
N ARG A 32 -11.25 3.18 -3.85
CA ARG A 32 -12.59 3.33 -4.40
C ARG A 32 -12.64 2.76 -5.80
N VAL A 33 -13.64 1.92 -6.05
CA VAL A 33 -13.94 1.39 -7.39
C VAL A 33 -15.40 1.74 -7.71
N TRP A 34 -15.66 2.13 -8.95
CA TRP A 34 -17.01 2.42 -9.38
C TRP A 34 -17.22 2.08 -10.86
N ILE A 35 -18.48 1.85 -11.21
CA ILE A 35 -18.89 1.54 -12.58
C ILE A 35 -19.89 2.59 -13.04
N ASP A 36 -19.56 3.23 -14.15
CA ASP A 36 -20.44 4.16 -14.85
C ASP A 36 -20.92 3.53 -16.15
N VAL A 37 -22.16 3.84 -16.56
CA VAL A 37 -22.78 3.36 -17.80
C VAL A 37 -23.42 4.52 -18.55
N TRP A 38 -23.41 4.46 -19.86
CA TRP A 38 -24.05 5.47 -20.73
C TRP A 38 -24.45 4.87 -22.08
N ARG A 39 -25.31 5.57 -22.76
CA ARG A 39 -25.65 5.28 -24.17
C ARG A 39 -24.80 6.15 -25.11
N THR A 40 -24.39 5.57 -26.24
CA THR A 40 -23.71 6.32 -27.33
C THR A 40 -24.68 7.06 -28.24
N ASN A 41 -25.96 6.72 -28.14
CA ASN A 41 -27.02 7.33 -28.98
C ASN A 41 -27.91 8.25 -28.13
N THR A 42 -28.12 9.47 -28.58
CA THR A 42 -28.73 10.55 -27.82
C THR A 42 -30.25 10.56 -27.78
N GLY A 43 -30.91 9.87 -28.72
CA GLY A 43 -32.37 9.90 -28.90
C GLY A 43 -33.14 8.90 -28.04
N TYR A 44 -32.47 8.07 -27.24
CA TYR A 44 -33.11 6.97 -26.54
C TYR A 44 -32.68 6.90 -25.07
N THR A 45 -33.56 6.34 -24.25
CA THR A 45 -33.33 6.03 -22.84
C THR A 45 -33.59 4.55 -22.62
N THR A 46 -32.75 3.91 -21.85
CA THR A 46 -32.92 2.50 -21.45
C THR A 46 -33.36 2.43 -19.98
N TYR A 47 -34.40 1.63 -19.77
CA TYR A 47 -34.93 1.29 -18.42
C TYR A 47 -34.92 -0.21 -18.24
N GLY A 48 -34.86 -0.69 -16.99
CA GLY A 48 -34.98 -2.09 -16.62
C GLY A 48 -34.32 -2.34 -15.28
N ASN A 49 -34.43 -3.58 -14.84
CA ASN A 49 -33.76 -4.09 -13.65
C ASN A 49 -32.43 -4.71 -14.01
N GLY A 50 -31.55 -4.80 -13.03
CA GLY A 50 -30.30 -5.50 -13.21
C GLY A 50 -29.43 -5.49 -11.96
N THR A 51 -28.25 -6.01 -12.14
CA THR A 51 -27.19 -6.00 -11.11
C THR A 51 -25.88 -5.61 -11.78
N VAL A 52 -25.17 -4.68 -11.19
CA VAL A 52 -23.78 -4.36 -11.53
C VAL A 52 -22.86 -5.06 -10.55
N TYR A 53 -21.78 -5.58 -11.05
CA TYR A 53 -20.77 -6.31 -10.29
C TYR A 53 -19.40 -5.67 -10.47
N ALA A 54 -18.63 -5.64 -9.40
CA ALA A 54 -17.20 -5.33 -9.43
C ALA A 54 -16.42 -6.45 -8.76
N ARG A 55 -15.28 -6.84 -9.34
CA ARG A 55 -14.29 -7.68 -8.67
C ARG A 55 -13.10 -6.81 -8.34
N ILE A 56 -12.75 -6.73 -7.05
CA ILE A 56 -11.70 -5.88 -6.52
C ILE A 56 -10.75 -6.77 -5.73
N ASN A 57 -9.52 -6.86 -6.17
CA ASN A 57 -8.49 -7.72 -5.54
C ASN A 57 -9.00 -9.15 -5.27
N GLY A 58 -9.74 -9.73 -6.23
CA GLY A 58 -10.30 -11.08 -6.16
C GLY A 58 -11.69 -11.19 -5.53
N THR A 59 -12.14 -10.23 -4.73
CA THR A 59 -13.47 -10.24 -4.08
C THR A 59 -14.53 -9.60 -4.96
N VAL A 60 -15.71 -10.22 -5.05
CA VAL A 60 -16.85 -9.74 -5.83
C VAL A 60 -17.80 -8.92 -4.97
N TYR A 61 -18.15 -7.76 -5.47
CA TYR A 61 -19.14 -6.84 -4.90
C TYR A 61 -20.27 -6.63 -5.91
N SER A 62 -21.47 -6.27 -5.46
CA SER A 62 -22.61 -6.02 -6.33
C SER A 62 -23.50 -4.90 -5.83
N ALA A 63 -24.24 -4.28 -6.76
CA ALA A 63 -25.29 -3.32 -6.48
C ALA A 63 -26.46 -3.54 -7.43
N GLY A 64 -27.69 -3.38 -6.94
CA GLY A 64 -28.89 -3.51 -7.75
C GLY A 64 -29.15 -2.27 -8.63
N ILE A 65 -29.64 -2.50 -9.84
CA ILE A 65 -30.12 -1.48 -10.76
C ILE A 65 -31.63 -1.54 -10.74
N GLY A 66 -32.30 -0.51 -10.22
CA GLY A 66 -33.78 -0.49 -10.16
C GLY A 66 -34.44 -0.07 -11.45
N THR A 67 -35.73 -0.44 -11.62
CA THR A 67 -36.55 -0.12 -12.79
C THR A 67 -36.62 1.37 -13.14
N GLY A 68 -36.51 2.24 -12.13
CA GLY A 68 -36.51 3.70 -12.30
C GLY A 68 -35.19 4.29 -12.78
N GLN A 69 -34.11 3.49 -12.83
CA GLN A 69 -32.80 3.96 -13.26
C GLN A 69 -32.78 4.21 -14.76
N LYS A 70 -32.55 5.46 -15.15
CA LYS A 70 -32.49 5.88 -16.55
C LYS A 70 -31.05 5.83 -17.05
N ILE A 71 -30.80 5.08 -18.13
CA ILE A 71 -29.52 5.06 -18.83
C ILE A 71 -29.68 5.91 -20.10
N THR A 72 -29.02 7.07 -20.13
CA THR A 72 -29.06 8.06 -21.22
C THR A 72 -27.66 8.23 -21.82
N SER A 73 -27.48 9.25 -22.65
CA SER A 73 -26.15 9.61 -23.19
C SER A 73 -25.20 10.21 -22.14
N SER A 74 -25.73 10.69 -21.01
CA SER A 74 -24.92 11.09 -19.88
C SER A 74 -24.52 9.86 -19.06
N ALA A 75 -23.26 9.77 -18.66
CA ALA A 75 -22.78 8.70 -17.79
C ALA A 75 -23.45 8.77 -16.41
N ILE A 76 -23.95 7.64 -15.95
CA ILE A 76 -24.52 7.47 -14.62
C ILE A 76 -23.76 6.39 -13.86
N ARG A 77 -23.64 6.57 -12.56
CA ARG A 77 -22.98 5.62 -11.66
C ARG A 77 -23.94 4.53 -11.21
N LEU A 78 -23.58 3.27 -11.48
CA LEU A 78 -24.39 2.11 -11.10
C LEU A 78 -24.00 1.54 -9.75
N GLY A 79 -22.73 1.64 -9.37
CA GLY A 79 -22.22 1.15 -8.10
C GLY A 79 -20.90 1.80 -7.74
N THR A 80 -20.63 1.91 -6.42
CA THR A 80 -19.38 2.41 -5.84
C THR A 80 -19.04 1.59 -4.61
N TRP A 81 -17.76 1.18 -4.49
CA TRP A 81 -17.27 0.39 -3.38
C TRP A 81 -15.93 0.94 -2.90
N ASP A 82 -15.81 1.14 -1.60
CA ASP A 82 -14.55 1.48 -0.95
C ASP A 82 -14.02 0.22 -0.25
N VAL A 83 -12.80 -0.17 -0.58
CA VAL A 83 -12.21 -1.42 -0.12
C VAL A 83 -10.83 -1.15 0.46
N THR A 84 -10.58 -1.70 1.65
CA THR A 84 -9.24 -1.68 2.24
C THR A 84 -8.42 -2.85 1.67
N VAL A 85 -7.23 -2.54 1.17
CA VAL A 85 -6.31 -3.48 0.54
C VAL A 85 -4.98 -3.48 1.28
N GLY A 86 -4.54 -4.66 1.73
CA GLY A 86 -3.21 -4.85 2.31
C GLY A 86 -2.12 -4.85 1.23
N HIS A 87 -1.01 -4.20 1.51
CA HIS A 87 0.20 -4.24 0.67
C HIS A 87 1.10 -5.42 1.04
N ASN A 88 2.03 -5.73 0.16
CA ASN A 88 3.09 -6.69 0.43
C ASN A 88 4.04 -6.16 1.52
N SER A 89 4.90 -7.02 2.05
CA SER A 89 5.87 -6.64 3.09
C SER A 89 6.85 -5.54 2.66
N ASP A 90 7.08 -5.38 1.37
CA ASP A 90 7.89 -4.31 0.76
C ASP A 90 7.10 -3.00 0.51
N GLY A 91 5.81 -2.98 0.84
CA GLY A 91 4.93 -1.83 0.63
C GLY A 91 4.41 -1.68 -0.81
N LEU A 92 4.77 -2.58 -1.72
CA LEU A 92 4.24 -2.58 -3.07
C LEU A 92 2.88 -3.28 -3.12
N LYS A 93 2.01 -2.82 -4.00
CA LYS A 93 0.75 -3.50 -4.31
C LYS A 93 0.21 -3.10 -5.67
N SER A 94 -0.22 -4.11 -6.42
CA SER A 94 -1.09 -3.95 -7.59
C SER A 94 -2.32 -4.84 -7.40
N ILE A 95 -3.49 -4.35 -7.78
CA ILE A 95 -4.75 -5.07 -7.66
C ILE A 95 -5.44 -5.19 -9.01
N GLY A 96 -6.08 -6.33 -9.23
CA GLY A 96 -7.03 -6.48 -10.33
C GLY A 96 -8.33 -5.75 -10.01
N VAL A 97 -8.83 -4.96 -10.94
CA VAL A 97 -10.11 -4.26 -10.86
C VAL A 97 -10.89 -4.58 -12.12
N SER A 98 -12.03 -5.22 -11.99
CA SER A 98 -12.90 -5.58 -13.11
C SER A 98 -14.37 -5.35 -12.77
N GLY A 99 -15.23 -5.36 -13.79
CA GLY A 99 -16.65 -5.22 -13.60
C GLY A 99 -17.45 -5.79 -14.76
N TRP A 100 -18.71 -6.09 -14.49
CA TRP A 100 -19.68 -6.53 -15.48
C TRP A 100 -21.10 -6.13 -15.06
N ILE A 101 -22.01 -6.20 -16.01
CA ILE A 101 -23.41 -5.83 -15.80
C ILE A 101 -24.30 -6.97 -16.31
N SER A 102 -25.32 -7.31 -15.51
CA SER A 102 -26.43 -8.16 -15.89
C SER A 102 -27.71 -7.33 -15.79
N HIS A 103 -28.35 -7.02 -16.92
CA HIS A 103 -29.51 -6.13 -16.98
C HIS A 103 -30.54 -6.69 -17.98
N ASP A 104 -31.82 -6.45 -17.77
CA ASP A 104 -32.92 -6.96 -18.62
C ASP A 104 -32.77 -6.63 -20.11
N ARG A 105 -32.06 -5.57 -20.43
CA ARG A 105 -31.91 -5.04 -21.79
C ARG A 105 -30.52 -5.17 -22.39
N PHE A 106 -29.54 -5.56 -21.58
CA PHE A 106 -28.15 -5.78 -22.00
C PHE A 106 -27.36 -6.52 -20.94
N SER A 107 -26.25 -7.07 -21.33
CA SER A 107 -25.26 -7.66 -20.41
C SER A 107 -23.85 -7.38 -20.90
N SER A 108 -22.86 -7.59 -20.06
CA SER A 108 -21.45 -7.57 -20.45
C SER A 108 -20.71 -8.75 -19.85
N SER A 109 -19.63 -9.18 -20.48
CA SER A 109 -18.62 -10.01 -19.86
C SER A 109 -17.85 -9.22 -18.81
N GLU A 110 -17.18 -9.90 -17.90
CA GLU A 110 -16.23 -9.31 -16.98
C GLU A 110 -15.05 -8.71 -17.74
N GLN A 111 -14.78 -7.42 -17.53
CA GLN A 111 -13.66 -6.69 -18.13
C GLN A 111 -13.01 -5.80 -17.09
N GLY A 112 -11.71 -5.58 -17.20
CA GLY A 112 -11.00 -4.79 -16.21
C GLY A 112 -9.54 -4.51 -16.55
N TYR A 113 -8.79 -4.10 -15.54
CA TYR A 113 -7.38 -3.73 -15.64
C TYR A 113 -6.69 -3.90 -14.29
N THR A 114 -5.37 -3.75 -14.28
CA THR A 114 -4.56 -3.71 -13.06
C THR A 114 -4.39 -2.26 -12.61
N HIS A 115 -4.67 -1.98 -11.33
CA HIS A 115 -4.39 -0.71 -10.67
C HIS A 115 -3.17 -0.88 -9.77
N THR A 116 -2.08 -0.17 -10.04
CA THR A 116 -0.91 -0.12 -9.18
C THR A 116 -1.12 0.99 -8.15
N LEU A 117 -1.04 0.62 -6.88
CA LEU A 117 -1.21 1.52 -5.75
C LEU A 117 0.10 2.24 -5.42
N THR A 118 -0.01 3.34 -4.67
CA THR A 118 1.13 4.06 -4.13
C THR A 118 1.97 3.12 -3.26
N THR A 119 3.29 3.11 -3.46
CA THR A 119 4.19 2.34 -2.60
C THR A 119 4.17 2.90 -1.19
N ILE A 120 3.81 2.08 -0.21
CA ILE A 120 3.82 2.47 1.20
C ILE A 120 5.24 2.28 1.75
N PRO A 121 5.88 3.34 2.26
CA PRO A 121 7.18 3.21 2.90
C PRO A 121 7.08 2.26 4.11
N ARG A 122 8.00 1.29 4.23
CA ARG A 122 8.04 0.34 5.34
C ARG A 122 9.08 0.74 6.36
N GLN A 123 8.69 0.76 7.65
CA GLN A 123 9.58 1.14 8.74
C GLN A 123 10.81 0.24 8.81
N ALA A 124 11.96 0.84 9.10
CA ALA A 124 13.18 0.09 9.38
C ALA A 124 13.10 -0.57 10.77
N ASN A 125 13.61 -1.79 10.86
CA ASN A 125 13.68 -2.57 12.10
C ASN A 125 15.04 -3.23 12.24
N ILE A 126 15.52 -3.33 13.48
CA ILE A 126 16.65 -4.22 13.82
C ILE A 126 16.10 -5.65 13.87
N THR A 127 16.71 -6.56 13.13
CA THR A 127 16.27 -7.95 13.02
C THR A 127 17.12 -8.92 13.84
N ASP A 128 18.35 -8.53 14.17
CA ASP A 128 19.29 -9.33 14.95
C ASP A 128 20.39 -8.42 15.51
N SER A 129 20.84 -8.67 16.73
CA SER A 129 21.97 -7.97 17.35
C SER A 129 22.54 -8.81 18.51
N PRO A 130 23.82 -8.67 18.85
CA PRO A 130 24.34 -9.28 20.07
C PRO A 130 23.71 -8.62 21.30
N THR A 131 23.46 -9.40 22.34
CA THR A 131 22.93 -8.89 23.61
C THR A 131 24.02 -8.25 24.48
N THR A 132 25.25 -8.60 24.21
CA THR A 132 26.45 -8.08 24.90
C THR A 132 27.63 -8.06 23.95
N PHE A 133 28.56 -7.13 24.16
CA PHE A 133 29.86 -7.12 23.50
C PHE A 133 30.92 -6.55 24.47
N LYS A 134 32.17 -6.85 24.19
CA LYS A 134 33.30 -6.31 24.95
C LYS A 134 33.74 -4.98 24.35
N ASP A 135 34.42 -4.14 25.14
CA ASP A 135 34.95 -2.86 24.64
C ASP A 135 36.04 -3.01 23.55
N THR A 136 36.56 -4.25 23.39
CA THR A 136 37.49 -4.61 22.31
C THR A 136 36.79 -4.99 21.01
N ASP A 137 35.52 -5.34 21.10
CA ASP A 137 34.74 -5.80 19.94
C ASP A 137 34.14 -4.60 19.19
N ASN A 138 33.69 -4.86 18.00
CA ASN A 138 32.87 -3.92 17.22
C ASN A 138 31.40 -4.36 17.31
N PRO A 139 30.52 -3.55 17.89
CA PRO A 139 29.10 -3.89 17.93
C PRO A 139 28.52 -3.94 16.50
N TRP A 140 27.58 -4.84 16.31
CA TRP A 140 26.92 -5.00 15.04
C TRP A 140 25.42 -5.27 15.23
N PHE A 141 24.63 -4.98 14.19
CA PHE A 141 23.26 -5.41 14.11
C PHE A 141 22.85 -5.69 12.64
N LYS A 142 21.89 -6.58 12.45
CA LYS A 142 21.21 -6.75 11.19
C LYS A 142 19.96 -5.90 11.16
N TYR A 143 19.64 -5.36 9.99
CA TYR A 143 18.47 -4.53 9.81
C TYR A 143 17.69 -4.89 8.56
N SER A 144 16.39 -4.61 8.60
CA SER A 144 15.48 -4.60 7.46
C SER A 144 14.90 -3.20 7.33
N ASN A 145 15.00 -2.60 6.15
CA ASN A 145 14.53 -1.25 5.84
C ASN A 145 13.80 -1.25 4.49
N PRO A 146 12.64 -1.93 4.40
CA PRO A 146 11.91 -2.09 3.13
C PRO A 146 11.54 -0.77 2.46
N GLY A 147 11.37 0.30 3.24
CA GLY A 147 11.12 1.65 2.73
C GLY A 147 12.35 2.38 2.18
N ASN A 148 13.54 1.76 2.28
CA ASN A 148 14.82 2.36 1.88
C ASN A 148 15.05 3.77 2.46
N PHE A 149 14.70 3.96 3.73
CA PHE A 149 14.91 5.21 4.44
C PHE A 149 16.39 5.45 4.72
N ASN A 150 16.78 6.71 4.80
CA ASN A 150 18.04 7.08 5.45
C ASN A 150 17.87 6.87 6.96
N MET A 151 18.69 6.00 7.53
CA MET A 151 18.64 5.67 8.95
C MET A 151 19.82 6.33 9.66
N GLU A 152 19.60 6.71 10.91
CA GLU A 152 20.64 7.16 11.81
C GLU A 152 20.74 6.20 12.98
N CYS A 153 21.96 5.75 13.30
CA CYS A 153 22.24 5.06 14.54
C CYS A 153 23.16 5.89 15.44
N TRP A 154 22.89 5.77 16.72
CA TRP A 154 23.60 6.51 17.75
C TRP A 154 24.28 5.52 18.70
N LEU A 155 25.48 5.88 19.12
CA LEU A 155 26.15 5.18 20.21
C LEU A 155 25.79 5.92 21.51
N GLU A 156 24.98 5.25 22.34
CA GLU A 156 24.44 5.84 23.57
C GLU A 156 24.61 4.81 24.71
N PRO A 157 25.59 4.97 25.64
CA PRO A 157 25.88 3.98 26.67
C PRO A 157 24.84 3.93 27.79
N ASN A 158 23.85 4.81 27.79
CA ASN A 158 22.71 4.79 28.69
C ASN A 158 21.47 5.34 27.96
N PRO A 159 20.28 4.76 28.13
CA PRO A 159 19.07 5.17 27.42
C PRO A 159 18.61 6.62 27.71
N ASN A 160 19.19 7.29 28.70
CA ASN A 160 18.97 8.71 29.02
C ASN A 160 20.28 9.50 28.99
N GLY A 161 21.31 8.99 28.34
CA GLY A 161 22.64 9.56 28.28
C GLY A 161 22.87 10.47 27.08
N GLU A 162 24.05 11.06 27.03
CA GLU A 162 24.48 11.84 25.87
C GLU A 162 24.80 10.93 24.68
N HIS A 163 24.47 11.36 23.49
CA HIS A 163 24.86 10.69 22.25
C HIS A 163 26.34 10.93 21.97
N TYR A 164 27.14 9.86 21.98
CA TYR A 164 28.61 9.96 21.81
C TYR A 164 29.04 9.98 20.36
N ALA A 165 28.33 9.24 19.51
CA ALA A 165 28.67 9.17 18.12
C ALA A 165 27.43 8.82 17.28
N LYS A 166 27.50 9.17 15.98
CA LYS A 166 26.43 8.95 15.03
C LYS A 166 26.99 8.33 13.75
N ARG A 167 26.22 7.41 13.16
CA ARG A 167 26.47 6.88 11.81
C ARG A 167 25.17 6.91 11.01
N THR A 168 25.30 7.07 9.71
CA THR A 168 24.18 7.01 8.76
C THR A 168 24.24 5.69 8.02
N LEU A 169 23.08 5.05 7.85
CA LEU A 169 22.92 3.82 7.09
C LEU A 169 21.94 4.05 5.95
N SER A 170 22.16 3.32 4.86
CA SER A 170 21.27 3.29 3.70
C SER A 170 21.13 1.87 3.21
N GLY A 171 20.12 1.63 2.35
CA GLY A 171 19.84 0.31 1.79
C GLY A 171 18.64 -0.38 2.44
N THR A 172 18.13 -1.40 1.77
CA THR A 172 16.88 -2.09 2.16
C THR A 172 17.08 -3.15 3.23
N SER A 173 18.28 -3.68 3.39
CA SER A 173 18.66 -4.63 4.45
C SER A 173 20.17 -4.77 4.49
N GLY A 174 20.69 -5.31 5.58
CA GLY A 174 22.12 -5.61 5.71
C GLY A 174 22.56 -5.89 7.12
N THR A 175 23.87 -6.05 7.28
CA THR A 175 24.54 -6.05 8.57
C THR A 175 25.35 -4.76 8.68
N PHE A 176 25.10 -4.00 9.70
CA PHE A 176 25.92 -2.86 10.06
C PHE A 176 26.90 -3.27 11.17
N THR A 177 28.17 -2.96 11.00
CA THR A 177 29.19 -3.12 12.02
C THR A 177 29.73 -1.73 12.37
N TRP A 178 29.66 -1.39 13.64
CA TRP A 178 30.21 -0.13 14.12
C TRP A 178 31.70 -0.31 14.42
N GLU A 179 32.53 0.12 13.51
CA GLU A 179 33.97 0.18 13.75
C GLU A 179 34.28 1.29 14.74
N LEU A 180 34.44 0.93 16.00
CA LEU A 180 34.72 1.87 17.07
C LEU A 180 36.12 2.45 16.93
N THR A 181 36.21 3.78 16.93
CA THR A 181 37.49 4.49 17.04
C THR A 181 38.08 4.36 18.45
N ASN A 182 39.35 4.67 18.61
CA ASN A 182 40.01 4.66 19.93
C ASN A 182 39.34 5.66 20.90
N ASP A 183 38.90 6.81 20.42
CA ASP A 183 38.22 7.81 21.24
C ASP A 183 36.84 7.33 21.68
N GLU A 184 36.07 6.72 20.78
CA GLU A 184 34.75 6.12 21.11
C GLU A 184 34.91 5.00 22.13
N ARG A 185 35.94 4.13 22.00
CA ARG A 185 36.24 3.10 22.98
C ARG A 185 36.62 3.69 24.35
N LYS A 186 37.38 4.79 24.35
CA LYS A 186 37.73 5.49 25.59
C LYS A 186 36.49 6.06 26.27
N GLN A 187 35.64 6.73 25.53
CA GLN A 187 34.37 7.29 26.03
C GLN A 187 33.46 6.19 26.61
N LEU A 188 33.30 5.06 25.90
CA LEU A 188 32.54 3.91 26.42
C LEU A 188 33.08 3.38 27.74
N ARG A 189 34.40 3.23 27.87
CA ARG A 189 35.06 2.78 29.14
C ARG A 189 34.80 3.79 30.26
N GLU A 190 34.90 5.07 29.99
CA GLU A 190 34.65 6.12 30.97
C GLU A 190 33.19 6.14 31.42
N ALA A 191 32.25 6.03 30.48
CA ALA A 191 30.81 6.00 30.76
C ALA A 191 30.43 4.76 31.58
N CYS A 192 30.96 3.59 31.22
CA CYS A 192 30.66 2.34 31.89
C CYS A 192 31.44 2.14 33.18
N LYS A 193 32.52 2.87 33.44
CA LYS A 193 33.36 2.79 34.66
C LYS A 193 33.73 1.37 35.02
N GLY A 194 34.03 0.53 34.03
CA GLY A 194 34.37 -0.89 34.20
C GLY A 194 33.18 -1.79 34.54
N LYS A 195 31.94 -1.32 34.37
CA LYS A 195 30.72 -2.12 34.58
C LYS A 195 30.05 -2.38 33.21
N THR A 196 29.14 -3.33 33.20
CA THR A 196 28.26 -3.55 32.01
C THR A 196 27.29 -2.38 31.87
N CYS A 197 27.24 -1.78 30.68
CA CYS A 197 26.27 -0.76 30.33
C CYS A 197 25.32 -1.31 29.25
N THR A 198 24.10 -0.77 29.20
CA THR A 198 23.21 -0.92 28.07
C THR A 198 23.61 0.11 27.00
N ILE A 199 23.72 -0.31 25.77
CA ILE A 199 24.02 0.55 24.61
C ILE A 199 22.86 0.49 23.65
#